data_f8724f4184179c83e825c55ceac76374
#
_entry.id   f8724f4184179c83e825c55ceac76374
#
_cell.length_a   1.000
_cell.length_b   1.000
_cell.length_c   1.000
_cell.angle_alpha   90.00
_cell.angle_beta   90.00
_cell.angle_gamma   90.00
#
_symmetry.space_group_name_H-M   'P 1'
#
loop_
_entity.id
_entity.type
_entity.pdbx_description
1 polymer ?
#
loop_
_entity_poly.entity_id
_entity_poly.type
_entity_poly.pdbx_seq_one_letter_code
_entity_poly.pdbx_strand_id
1 'polypeptide(L)'
;MANPNLAVNWERLLALTVSTLPSPEAEAFVRLLDTLKEDQPNGQKPYLGFYRAPAAKGNHHAYEGGLVQHLLEMWDLWGRLKPQLNAPPFVSDERVLKAIILHDLHKAHRTYELVSSEPWEVRYGADDTDMLMGADVKSLWLAQRAGVTLDPEQINALLWAEGGFSNIRPKWCTVLAKVCYALDELSGNGLARIEKRTFLDRARALP
;
A
#
# COMPACT_ATOMS: atom_id res chain seq x y z
N MET A 1 0.29 12.69 15.75
CA MET A 1 1.60 13.34 15.46
C MET A 1 1.83 13.29 13.96
N ALA A 2 2.21 14.40 13.35
CA ALA A 2 2.59 14.41 11.93
C ALA A 2 3.84 13.53 11.73
N ASN A 3 3.85 12.74 10.67
CA ASN A 3 5.01 11.91 10.32
C ASN A 3 6.15 12.83 9.81
N PRO A 4 7.29 12.94 10.50
CA PRO A 4 8.38 13.83 10.09
C PRO A 4 9.02 13.39 8.75
N ASN A 5 8.81 12.17 8.32
CA ASN A 5 9.39 11.60 7.11
C ASN A 5 8.43 11.63 5.90
N LEU A 6 7.28 12.28 6.03
CA LEU A 6 6.22 12.25 5.03
C LEU A 6 6.74 12.64 3.62
N ALA A 7 7.38 13.81 3.51
CA ALA A 7 7.93 14.29 2.24
C ALA A 7 9.05 13.39 1.71
N VAL A 8 9.97 12.97 2.59
CA VAL A 8 11.08 12.09 2.22
C VAL A 8 10.59 10.74 1.70
N ASN A 9 9.60 10.16 2.36
CA ASN A 9 9.02 8.89 1.92
C ASN A 9 8.32 9.03 0.57
N TRP A 10 7.60 10.12 0.34
CA TRP A 10 6.95 10.39 -0.93
C TRP A 10 7.96 10.50 -2.08
N GLU A 11 8.99 11.34 -1.92
CA GLU A 11 10.05 11.50 -2.92
C GLU A 11 10.77 10.17 -3.18
N ARG A 12 11.01 9.37 -2.14
CA ARG A 12 11.60 8.05 -2.28
C ARG A 12 10.71 7.10 -3.09
N LEU A 13 9.39 7.10 -2.89
CA LEU A 13 8.46 6.29 -3.67
C LEU A 13 8.47 6.69 -5.14
N LEU A 14 8.45 7.99 -5.44
CA LEU A 14 8.53 8.48 -6.82
C LEU A 14 9.87 8.10 -7.48
N ALA A 15 10.99 8.34 -6.80
CA ALA A 15 12.31 7.98 -7.31
C ALA A 15 12.44 6.48 -7.57
N LEU A 16 11.93 5.64 -6.67
CA LEU A 16 11.87 4.20 -6.82
C LEU A 16 11.04 3.78 -8.04
N THR A 17 9.88 4.40 -8.23
CA THR A 17 8.99 4.14 -9.37
C THR A 17 9.71 4.43 -10.69
N VAL A 18 10.34 5.60 -10.80
CA VAL A 18 11.07 6.02 -12.01
C VAL A 18 12.30 5.16 -12.29
N SER A 19 13.03 4.74 -11.25
CA SER A 19 14.25 3.96 -11.43
C SER A 19 14.02 2.47 -11.72
N THR A 20 12.86 1.94 -11.35
CA THR A 20 12.56 0.51 -11.45
C THR A 20 11.70 0.17 -12.67
N LEU A 21 10.75 1.04 -13.04
CA LEU A 21 9.83 0.78 -14.14
C LEU A 21 10.36 1.31 -15.47
N PRO A 22 10.04 0.65 -16.61
CA PRO A 22 10.31 1.20 -17.94
C PRO A 22 9.61 2.56 -18.14
N SER A 23 10.23 3.46 -18.93
CA SER A 23 9.80 4.86 -19.06
C SER A 23 8.30 5.06 -19.30
N PRO A 24 7.62 4.40 -20.27
CA PRO A 24 6.19 4.61 -20.47
C PRO A 24 5.33 4.21 -19.27
N GLU A 25 5.71 3.14 -18.56
CA GLU A 25 5.01 2.66 -17.38
C GLU A 25 5.30 3.53 -16.16
N ALA A 26 6.55 3.93 -15.95
CA ALA A 26 6.93 4.85 -14.88
C ALA A 26 6.11 6.12 -14.95
N GLU A 27 5.94 6.72 -16.14
CA GLU A 27 5.11 7.91 -16.33
C GLU A 27 3.63 7.66 -15.97
N ALA A 28 3.06 6.50 -16.34
CA ALA A 28 1.69 6.16 -16.00
C ALA A 28 1.52 6.01 -14.46
N PHE A 29 2.48 5.38 -13.79
CA PHE A 29 2.48 5.25 -12.34
C PHE A 29 2.68 6.58 -11.62
N VAL A 30 3.58 7.43 -12.08
CA VAL A 30 3.75 8.79 -11.51
C VAL A 30 2.46 9.58 -11.65
N ARG A 31 1.83 9.60 -12.84
CA ARG A 31 0.52 10.25 -13.01
C ARG A 31 -0.57 9.69 -12.10
N LEU A 32 -0.60 8.37 -11.89
CA LEU A 32 -1.53 7.71 -10.96
C LEU A 32 -1.31 8.21 -9.54
N LEU A 33 -0.07 8.19 -9.07
CA LEU A 33 0.30 8.64 -7.73
C LEU A 33 -0.01 10.12 -7.53
N ASP A 34 0.35 10.98 -8.48
CA ASP A 34 0.06 12.42 -8.43
C ASP A 34 -1.44 12.73 -8.43
N THR A 35 -2.23 11.98 -9.21
CA THR A 35 -3.70 12.13 -9.25
C THR A 35 -4.34 11.79 -7.90
N LEU A 36 -3.78 10.83 -7.18
CA LEU A 36 -4.30 10.37 -5.89
C LEU A 36 -3.60 11.01 -4.69
N LYS A 37 -2.60 11.84 -4.90
CA LYS A 37 -1.74 12.40 -3.86
C LYS A 37 -2.51 13.16 -2.81
N GLU A 38 -3.30 14.13 -3.26
CA GLU A 38 -3.92 15.13 -2.39
C GLU A 38 -5.24 14.63 -1.79
N ASP A 39 -5.59 15.18 -0.62
CA ASP A 39 -6.85 14.93 0.03
C ASP A 39 -8.02 15.35 -0.86
N GLN A 40 -9.09 14.56 -0.85
CA GLN A 40 -10.27 14.79 -1.68
C GLN A 40 -11.38 15.46 -0.86
N PRO A 41 -12.08 16.44 -1.43
CA PRO A 41 -13.15 17.13 -0.71
C PRO A 41 -14.25 16.16 -0.26
N ASN A 42 -14.65 16.28 1.02
CA ASN A 42 -15.80 15.57 1.60
C ASN A 42 -16.39 16.43 2.74
N GLY A 43 -17.14 17.46 2.40
CA GLY A 43 -17.70 18.37 3.37
C GLY A 43 -16.63 18.96 4.31
N GLN A 44 -16.81 18.78 5.63
CA GLN A 44 -15.86 19.27 6.65
C GLN A 44 -14.70 18.29 6.93
N LYS A 45 -14.79 17.04 6.47
CA LYS A 45 -13.84 15.96 6.75
C LYS A 45 -13.35 15.38 5.44
N PRO A 46 -12.17 15.82 4.95
CA PRO A 46 -11.64 15.36 3.68
C PRO A 46 -11.34 13.86 3.73
N TYR A 47 -11.50 13.21 2.60
CA TYR A 47 -10.90 11.91 2.38
C TYR A 47 -9.40 12.07 2.20
N LEU A 48 -8.62 11.22 2.85
CA LEU A 48 -7.17 11.26 2.77
C LEU A 48 -6.69 10.76 1.41
N GLY A 49 -5.83 11.54 0.77
CA GLY A 49 -5.10 11.15 -0.42
C GLY A 49 -3.89 10.28 -0.10
N PHE A 50 -3.23 9.78 -1.14
CA PHE A 50 -2.13 8.83 -1.04
C PHE A 50 -1.00 9.31 -0.13
N TYR A 51 -0.70 10.61 -0.21
CA TYR A 51 0.37 11.23 0.55
C TYR A 51 0.16 11.12 2.08
N ARG A 52 -1.10 11.20 2.53
CA ARG A 52 -1.45 11.25 3.95
C ARG A 52 -2.15 9.98 4.47
N ALA A 53 -2.66 9.15 3.57
CA ALA A 53 -3.42 7.96 3.96
C ALA A 53 -2.63 7.04 4.89
N PRO A 54 -3.27 6.45 5.92
CA PRO A 54 -2.71 5.36 6.70
C PRO A 54 -2.80 4.05 5.90
N ALA A 55 -1.95 3.07 6.21
CA ALA A 55 -2.08 1.72 5.66
C ALA A 55 -3.21 0.93 6.31
N ALA A 56 -3.55 1.24 7.56
CA ALA A 56 -4.65 0.60 8.29
C ALA A 56 -5.30 1.58 9.27
N LYS A 57 -6.51 1.27 9.72
CA LYS A 57 -7.22 2.11 10.69
C LYS A 57 -6.61 2.04 12.09
N GLY A 58 -6.11 0.91 12.53
CA GLY A 58 -5.71 0.73 13.93
C GLY A 58 -4.65 -0.34 14.18
N ASN A 59 -4.14 -1.02 13.16
CA ASN A 59 -3.17 -2.10 13.32
C ASN A 59 -1.74 -1.59 13.08
N HIS A 60 -1.25 -1.73 11.85
CA HIS A 60 0.07 -1.30 11.42
C HIS A 60 -0.03 0.00 10.62
N HIS A 61 0.98 0.84 10.72
CA HIS A 61 1.06 2.09 9.95
C HIS A 61 -0.22 2.96 10.01
N ALA A 62 -0.92 2.93 11.17
CA ALA A 62 -2.17 3.65 11.41
C ALA A 62 -1.89 5.12 11.79
N TYR A 63 -1.14 5.83 10.97
CA TYR A 63 -0.73 7.22 11.15
C TYR A 63 -0.62 7.93 9.80
N GLU A 64 -0.48 9.24 9.84
CA GLU A 64 -0.37 10.07 8.64
C GLU A 64 0.81 9.64 7.77
N GLY A 65 0.52 9.32 6.48
CA GLY A 65 1.52 8.82 5.53
C GLY A 65 1.96 7.38 5.75
N GLY A 66 1.25 6.64 6.60
CA GLY A 66 1.54 5.23 6.89
C GLY A 66 1.45 4.34 5.66
N LEU A 67 0.57 4.67 4.69
CA LEU A 67 0.46 3.92 3.44
C LEU A 67 1.78 3.94 2.65
N VAL A 68 2.34 5.14 2.41
CA VAL A 68 3.61 5.26 1.68
C VAL A 68 4.74 4.53 2.40
N GLN A 69 4.82 4.66 3.71
CA GLN A 69 5.84 3.97 4.49
C GLN A 69 5.70 2.45 4.40
N HIS A 70 4.49 1.92 4.50
CA HIS A 70 4.20 0.50 4.33
C HIS A 70 4.71 -0.05 2.99
N LEU A 71 4.42 0.64 1.89
CA LEU A 71 4.89 0.24 0.55
C LEU A 71 6.42 0.23 0.45
N LEU A 72 7.08 1.23 1.03
CA LEU A 72 8.54 1.30 1.06
C LEU A 72 9.16 0.19 1.91
N GLU A 73 8.55 -0.18 3.02
CA GLU A 73 8.98 -1.31 3.85
C GLU A 73 8.82 -2.65 3.12
N MET A 74 7.70 -2.85 2.41
CA MET A 74 7.52 -4.02 1.56
C MET A 74 8.62 -4.12 0.49
N TRP A 75 8.99 -2.98 -0.11
CA TRP A 75 10.09 -2.95 -1.08
C TRP A 75 11.45 -3.27 -0.45
N ASP A 76 11.74 -2.73 0.71
CA ASP A 76 12.98 -3.04 1.44
C ASP A 76 13.06 -4.51 1.86
N LEU A 77 11.92 -5.10 2.25
CA LEU A 77 11.80 -6.54 2.50
C LEU A 77 12.05 -7.36 1.24
N TRP A 78 11.50 -6.95 0.09
CA TRP A 78 11.78 -7.59 -1.20
C TRP A 78 13.28 -7.62 -1.49
N GLY A 79 13.96 -6.49 -1.36
CA GLY A 79 15.42 -6.40 -1.58
C GLY A 79 16.23 -7.37 -0.70
N ARG A 80 15.76 -7.65 0.52
CA ARG A 80 16.38 -8.60 1.44
C ARG A 80 16.04 -10.06 1.14
N LEU A 81 14.82 -10.34 0.71
CA LEU A 81 14.32 -11.69 0.49
C LEU A 81 14.66 -12.22 -0.91
N LYS A 82 14.67 -11.37 -1.93
CA LYS A 82 14.93 -11.74 -3.32
C LYS A 82 16.16 -12.64 -3.50
N PRO A 83 17.34 -12.33 -2.91
CA PRO A 83 18.52 -13.20 -3.03
C PRO A 83 18.34 -14.59 -2.43
N GLN A 84 17.40 -14.77 -1.49
CA GLN A 84 17.14 -16.01 -0.76
C GLN A 84 16.12 -16.91 -1.49
N LEU A 85 15.27 -16.33 -2.33
CA LEU A 85 14.11 -17.03 -2.88
C LEU A 85 14.42 -17.82 -4.16
N ASN A 86 15.62 -17.71 -4.76
CA ASN A 86 15.87 -18.20 -6.12
C ASN A 86 14.68 -17.85 -7.04
N ALA A 87 14.22 -16.61 -6.95
CA ALA A 87 12.98 -16.19 -7.60
C ALA A 87 13.04 -16.44 -9.11
N PRO A 88 12.00 -17.06 -9.69
CA PRO A 88 11.96 -17.27 -11.12
C PRO A 88 12.09 -15.95 -11.89
N PRO A 89 12.64 -15.94 -13.11
CA PRO A 89 12.84 -14.71 -13.90
C PRO A 89 11.58 -13.88 -14.12
N PHE A 90 10.40 -14.52 -14.04
CA PHE A 90 9.11 -13.82 -14.17
C PHE A 90 8.65 -13.07 -12.91
N VAL A 91 9.36 -13.22 -11.78
CA VAL A 91 9.18 -12.37 -10.58
C VAL A 91 10.27 -11.30 -10.59
N SER A 92 10.14 -10.33 -11.48
CA SER A 92 11.08 -9.22 -11.62
C SER A 92 10.79 -8.10 -10.61
N ASP A 93 11.77 -7.25 -10.36
CA ASP A 93 11.64 -6.06 -9.52
C ASP A 93 10.50 -5.16 -9.98
N GLU A 94 10.40 -4.96 -11.29
CA GLU A 94 9.31 -4.21 -11.91
C GLU A 94 7.93 -4.76 -11.55
N ARG A 95 7.72 -6.06 -11.69
CA ARG A 95 6.44 -6.72 -11.40
C ARG A 95 6.08 -6.66 -9.92
N VAL A 96 7.07 -6.86 -9.06
CA VAL A 96 6.88 -6.78 -7.60
C VAL A 96 6.57 -5.36 -7.18
N LEU A 97 7.29 -4.35 -7.71
CA LEU A 97 7.01 -2.95 -7.39
C LEU A 97 5.59 -2.53 -7.81
N LYS A 98 5.16 -2.89 -9.01
CA LYS A 98 3.79 -2.62 -9.47
C LYS A 98 2.75 -3.23 -8.52
N ALA A 99 2.92 -4.49 -8.15
CA ALA A 99 2.01 -5.16 -7.23
C ALA A 99 2.03 -4.50 -5.84
N ILE A 100 3.20 -4.12 -5.32
CA ILE A 100 3.33 -3.38 -4.05
C ILE A 100 2.58 -2.05 -4.10
N ILE A 101 2.76 -1.23 -5.15
CA ILE A 101 2.08 0.07 -5.24
C ILE A 101 0.56 -0.10 -5.33
N LEU A 102 0.11 -1.10 -6.05
CA LEU A 102 -1.31 -1.24 -6.41
C LEU A 102 -2.15 -2.01 -5.39
N HIS A 103 -1.56 -2.90 -4.56
CA HIS A 103 -2.35 -3.77 -3.69
C HIS A 103 -3.25 -2.96 -2.74
N ASP A 104 -2.75 -1.87 -2.22
CA ASP A 104 -3.42 -0.98 -1.27
C ASP A 104 -3.88 0.37 -1.88
N LEU A 105 -3.85 0.50 -3.20
CA LEU A 105 -4.16 1.75 -3.91
C LEU A 105 -5.56 2.29 -3.57
N HIS A 106 -6.52 1.41 -3.32
CA HIS A 106 -7.88 1.77 -2.91
C HIS A 106 -7.91 2.67 -1.66
N LYS A 107 -6.93 2.53 -0.77
CA LYS A 107 -6.82 3.30 0.48
C LYS A 107 -6.58 4.79 0.25
N ALA A 108 -6.02 5.14 -0.91
CA ALA A 108 -5.76 6.53 -1.31
C ALA A 108 -6.96 7.24 -1.97
N HIS A 109 -8.09 6.56 -2.12
CA HIS A 109 -9.26 7.12 -2.80
C HIS A 109 -10.52 6.89 -1.98
N ARG A 110 -11.02 7.95 -1.32
CA ARG A 110 -12.30 7.97 -0.58
C ARG A 110 -12.51 6.85 0.43
N THR A 111 -11.43 6.30 0.97
CA THR A 111 -11.47 5.18 1.93
C THR A 111 -11.38 5.66 3.37
N TYR A 112 -10.49 6.60 3.66
CA TYR A 112 -10.30 7.12 5.00
C TYR A 112 -10.68 8.59 5.09
N GLU A 113 -11.60 8.94 6.00
CA GLU A 113 -11.90 10.31 6.38
C GLU A 113 -11.05 10.73 7.58
N LEU A 114 -10.46 11.91 7.52
CA LEU A 114 -9.80 12.53 8.68
C LEU A 114 -10.84 13.02 9.66
N VAL A 115 -10.90 12.40 10.85
CA VAL A 115 -11.83 12.80 11.94
C VAL A 115 -11.23 13.92 12.77
N SER A 116 -9.94 13.79 13.14
CA SER A 116 -9.19 14.78 13.92
C SER A 116 -7.71 14.72 13.51
N SER A 117 -7.08 15.88 13.43
CA SER A 117 -5.64 15.99 13.25
C SER A 117 -4.86 15.92 14.58
N GLU A 118 -5.53 16.25 15.71
CA GLU A 118 -4.91 16.21 17.04
C GLU A 118 -5.91 15.72 18.11
N PRO A 119 -5.80 14.49 18.59
CA PRO A 119 -4.91 13.43 18.15
C PRO A 119 -5.26 12.92 16.73
N TRP A 120 -4.30 12.38 16.01
CA TRP A 120 -4.53 11.79 14.69
C TRP A 120 -5.59 10.68 14.78
N GLU A 121 -6.70 10.89 14.08
CA GLU A 121 -7.80 9.94 14.05
C GLU A 121 -8.42 9.91 12.66
N VAL A 122 -8.62 8.70 12.14
CA VAL A 122 -9.32 8.45 10.88
C VAL A 122 -10.43 7.43 11.07
N ARG A 123 -11.43 7.50 10.19
CA ARG A 123 -12.47 6.48 10.08
C ARG A 123 -12.63 6.05 8.63
N TYR A 124 -13.26 4.92 8.39
CA TYR A 124 -13.67 4.55 7.03
C TYR A 124 -14.73 5.53 6.54
N GLY A 125 -14.49 6.08 5.35
CA GLY A 125 -15.46 6.92 4.66
C GLY A 125 -16.67 6.11 4.22
N ALA A 126 -17.82 6.75 4.20
CA ALA A 126 -19.04 6.19 3.62
C ALA A 126 -19.26 6.86 2.26
N ASP A 127 -18.70 6.28 1.21
CA ASP A 127 -19.03 6.68 -0.16
C ASP A 127 -19.86 5.56 -0.79
N ASP A 128 -21.11 5.87 -1.14
CA ASP A 128 -22.04 4.89 -1.74
C ASP A 128 -21.53 4.33 -3.06
N THR A 129 -20.67 5.07 -3.77
CA THR A 129 -20.05 4.58 -5.01
C THR A 129 -18.98 3.53 -4.74
N ASP A 130 -18.34 3.58 -3.58
CA ASP A 130 -17.28 2.67 -3.18
C ASP A 130 -17.82 1.36 -2.57
N MET A 131 -19.05 1.37 -2.06
CA MET A 131 -19.70 0.15 -1.53
C MET A 131 -19.98 -0.90 -2.60
N LEU A 132 -19.95 -0.53 -3.88
CA LEU A 132 -20.15 -1.45 -5.00
C LEU A 132 -18.88 -2.18 -5.45
N MET A 133 -17.72 -1.77 -4.96
CA MET A 133 -16.44 -2.36 -5.36
C MET A 133 -15.68 -2.86 -4.14
N GLY A 134 -15.20 -4.11 -4.20
CA GLY A 134 -14.20 -4.59 -3.25
C GLY A 134 -12.89 -3.81 -3.39
N ALA A 135 -12.07 -3.81 -2.35
CA ALA A 135 -10.81 -3.08 -2.27
C ALA A 135 -9.88 -3.35 -3.45
N ASP A 136 -9.71 -4.62 -3.79
CA ASP A 136 -8.93 -5.12 -4.91
C ASP A 136 -9.46 -4.64 -6.28
N VAL A 137 -10.78 -4.71 -6.50
CA VAL A 137 -11.42 -4.23 -7.72
C VAL A 137 -11.30 -2.72 -7.87
N LYS A 138 -11.40 -1.99 -6.77
CA LYS A 138 -11.20 -0.54 -6.75
C LYS A 138 -9.76 -0.16 -7.11
N SER A 139 -8.77 -0.88 -6.58
CA SER A 139 -7.36 -0.70 -6.96
C SER A 139 -7.14 -0.93 -8.45
N LEU A 140 -7.70 -2.02 -9.01
CA LEU A 140 -7.65 -2.30 -10.46
C LEU A 140 -8.30 -1.19 -11.29
N TRP A 141 -9.48 -0.73 -10.89
CA TRP A 141 -10.21 0.33 -11.59
C TRP A 141 -9.42 1.65 -11.61
N LEU A 142 -8.81 2.03 -10.47
CA LEU A 142 -7.95 3.23 -10.39
C LEU A 142 -6.73 3.12 -11.29
N ALA A 143 -6.05 1.96 -11.30
CA ALA A 143 -4.91 1.69 -12.15
C ALA A 143 -5.28 1.80 -13.65
N GLN A 144 -6.38 1.19 -14.07
CA GLN A 144 -6.85 1.24 -15.45
C GLN A 144 -7.21 2.68 -15.90
N ARG A 145 -7.85 3.45 -15.03
CA ARG A 145 -8.17 4.86 -15.33
C ARG A 145 -6.94 5.72 -15.56
N ALA A 146 -5.84 5.41 -14.92
CA ALA A 146 -4.55 6.10 -15.10
C ALA A 146 -3.75 5.60 -16.30
N GLY A 147 -4.26 4.61 -17.04
CA GLY A 147 -3.58 4.01 -18.19
C GLY A 147 -2.49 3.01 -17.80
N VAL A 148 -2.51 2.50 -16.56
CA VAL A 148 -1.60 1.44 -16.12
C VAL A 148 -2.04 0.11 -16.74
N THR A 149 -1.13 -0.53 -17.47
CA THR A 149 -1.35 -1.85 -18.05
C THR A 149 -0.85 -2.93 -17.11
N LEU A 150 -1.68 -3.95 -16.87
CA LEU A 150 -1.36 -5.09 -16.02
C LEU A 150 -1.50 -6.38 -16.81
N ASP A 151 -0.55 -7.29 -16.60
CA ASP A 151 -0.67 -8.65 -17.10
C ASP A 151 -1.52 -9.54 -16.15
N PRO A 152 -1.94 -10.74 -16.60
CA PRO A 152 -2.78 -11.62 -15.79
C PRO A 152 -2.20 -12.01 -14.43
N GLU A 153 -0.87 -12.12 -14.29
CA GLU A 153 -0.23 -12.45 -13.01
C GLU A 153 -0.25 -11.27 -12.05
N GLN A 154 -0.08 -10.05 -12.55
CA GLN A 154 -0.21 -8.82 -11.76
C GLN A 154 -1.65 -8.62 -11.27
N ILE A 155 -2.63 -8.87 -12.14
CA ILE A 155 -4.05 -8.88 -11.75
C ILE A 155 -4.29 -9.94 -10.66
N ASN A 156 -3.76 -11.15 -10.85
CA ASN A 156 -3.86 -12.21 -9.84
C ASN A 156 -3.24 -11.79 -8.50
N ALA A 157 -2.07 -11.13 -8.54
CA ALA A 157 -1.42 -10.64 -7.31
C ALA A 157 -2.29 -9.63 -6.55
N LEU A 158 -2.93 -8.69 -7.25
CA LEU A 158 -3.85 -7.72 -6.64
C LEU A 158 -5.08 -8.40 -6.02
N LEU A 159 -5.71 -9.32 -6.75
CA LEU A 159 -6.89 -10.05 -6.26
C LEU A 159 -6.57 -11.00 -5.08
N TRP A 160 -5.31 -11.32 -4.85
CA TRP A 160 -4.85 -12.11 -3.71
C TRP A 160 -4.33 -11.28 -2.55
N ALA A 161 -4.03 -10.01 -2.75
CA ALA A 161 -3.43 -9.14 -1.74
C ALA A 161 -4.30 -9.01 -0.50
N GLU A 162 -5.63 -8.86 -0.67
CA GLU A 162 -6.60 -8.76 0.42
C GLU A 162 -6.84 -10.10 1.18
N GLY A 163 -6.16 -11.16 0.78
CA GLY A 163 -6.25 -12.46 1.45
C GLY A 163 -7.69 -12.99 1.54
N GLY A 164 -8.16 -13.19 2.78
CA GLY A 164 -9.53 -13.68 3.05
C GLY A 164 -10.64 -12.62 2.89
N PHE A 165 -10.27 -11.35 2.71
CA PHE A 165 -11.23 -10.24 2.59
C PHE A 165 -11.67 -9.97 1.13
N SER A 166 -10.99 -10.56 0.14
CA SER A 166 -11.39 -10.44 -1.26
C SER A 166 -12.61 -11.29 -1.58
N ASN A 167 -13.65 -10.67 -2.17
CA ASN A 167 -14.85 -11.35 -2.66
C ASN A 167 -14.63 -12.06 -4.01
N ILE A 168 -13.52 -11.77 -4.70
CA ILE A 168 -13.25 -12.25 -6.07
C ILE A 168 -11.91 -13.01 -6.11
N ARG A 169 -11.57 -13.67 -5.03
CA ARG A 169 -10.30 -14.40 -4.92
C ARG A 169 -10.15 -15.46 -6.01
N PRO A 170 -9.13 -15.38 -6.88
CA PRO A 170 -8.92 -16.39 -7.91
C PRO A 170 -8.65 -17.76 -7.31
N LYS A 171 -9.06 -18.82 -8.00
CA LYS A 171 -8.83 -20.22 -7.59
C LYS A 171 -7.33 -20.53 -7.45
N TRP A 172 -6.50 -19.94 -8.29
CA TRP A 172 -5.06 -20.18 -8.34
C TRP A 172 -4.28 -18.95 -7.87
N CYS A 173 -3.28 -19.17 -7.05
CA CYS A 173 -2.36 -18.15 -6.56
C CYS A 173 -1.03 -18.27 -7.30
N THR A 174 -0.65 -17.21 -8.01
CA THR A 174 0.65 -17.16 -8.70
C THR A 174 1.80 -16.96 -7.71
N VAL A 175 3.04 -17.19 -8.17
CA VAL A 175 4.23 -16.94 -7.34
C VAL A 175 4.33 -15.45 -6.99
N LEU A 176 4.04 -14.56 -7.95
CA LEU A 176 4.01 -13.11 -7.70
C LEU A 176 3.00 -12.75 -6.60
N ALA A 177 1.80 -13.32 -6.64
CA ALA A 177 0.77 -13.11 -5.62
C ALA A 177 1.24 -13.58 -4.23
N LYS A 178 1.88 -14.74 -4.13
CA LYS A 178 2.45 -15.24 -2.87
C LYS A 178 3.55 -14.36 -2.32
N VAL A 179 4.42 -13.86 -3.19
CA VAL A 179 5.49 -12.93 -2.79
C VAL A 179 4.88 -11.65 -2.24
N CYS A 180 3.97 -11.01 -2.96
CA CYS A 180 3.34 -9.77 -2.52
C CYS A 180 2.57 -9.94 -1.21
N TYR A 181 1.78 -11.01 -1.08
CA TYR A 181 1.06 -11.33 0.16
C TYR A 181 2.02 -11.54 1.34
N ALA A 182 3.13 -12.26 1.14
CA ALA A 182 4.12 -12.47 2.19
C ALA A 182 4.83 -11.16 2.61
N LEU A 183 5.13 -10.28 1.65
CA LEU A 183 5.72 -8.97 1.95
C LEU A 183 4.76 -8.09 2.75
N ASP A 184 3.47 -8.08 2.40
CA ASP A 184 2.42 -7.37 3.13
C ASP A 184 2.28 -7.89 4.56
N GLU A 185 2.14 -9.21 4.76
CA GLU A 185 2.06 -9.83 6.07
C GLU A 185 3.30 -9.55 6.94
N LEU A 186 4.49 -9.56 6.36
CA LEU A 186 5.73 -9.27 7.08
C LEU A 186 5.83 -7.80 7.48
N SER A 187 5.49 -6.87 6.59
CA SER A 187 5.48 -5.44 6.90
C SER A 187 4.35 -5.09 7.88
N GLY A 188 3.14 -5.59 7.63
CA GLY A 188 1.97 -5.25 8.44
C GLY A 188 1.95 -5.93 9.81
N ASN A 189 2.19 -7.23 9.88
CA ASN A 189 2.01 -8.03 11.09
C ASN A 189 3.31 -8.50 11.73
N GLY A 190 4.37 -8.72 10.93
CA GLY A 190 5.64 -9.26 11.41
C GLY A 190 6.49 -8.23 12.14
N LEU A 191 6.92 -7.19 11.43
CA LEU A 191 7.86 -6.19 11.97
C LEU A 191 7.20 -5.29 13.00
N ALA A 192 5.99 -4.79 12.75
CA ALA A 192 5.28 -3.93 13.69
C ALA A 192 4.96 -4.63 15.02
N ARG A 193 4.69 -5.95 15.02
CA ARG A 193 4.51 -6.72 16.26
C ARG A 193 5.82 -6.96 16.99
N ILE A 194 6.92 -7.16 16.28
CA ILE A 194 8.25 -7.34 16.89
C ILE A 194 8.69 -6.03 17.55
N GLU A 195 8.55 -4.90 16.87
CA GLU A 195 8.89 -3.58 17.41
C GLU A 195 8.04 -3.23 18.64
N LYS A 196 6.73 -3.49 18.60
CA LYS A 196 5.83 -3.27 19.73
C LYS A 196 6.15 -4.18 20.92
N ARG A 197 6.50 -5.43 20.68
CA ARG A 197 6.97 -6.37 21.72
C ARG A 197 8.28 -5.91 22.34
N THR A 198 9.27 -5.59 21.51
CA THR A 198 10.58 -5.10 21.96
C THR A 198 10.46 -3.81 22.77
N PHE A 199 9.57 -2.91 22.38
CA PHE A 199 9.29 -1.68 23.13
C PHE A 199 8.62 -1.98 24.47
N LEU A 200 7.62 -2.85 24.51
CA LEU A 200 6.94 -3.25 25.77
C LEU A 200 7.87 -4.02 26.69
N ASP A 201 8.74 -4.87 26.16
CA ASP A 201 9.71 -5.62 26.95
C ASP A 201 10.80 -4.70 27.53
N ARG A 202 11.25 -3.69 26.77
CA ARG A 202 12.15 -2.64 27.26
C ARG A 202 11.49 -1.75 28.32
N ALA A 203 10.23 -1.38 28.12
CA ALA A 203 9.48 -0.57 29.09
C ALA A 203 9.22 -1.32 30.41
N ARG A 204 9.08 -2.65 30.37
CA ARG A 204 8.94 -3.51 31.57
C ARG A 204 10.26 -3.82 32.28
N ALA A 205 11.39 -3.64 31.59
CA ALA A 205 12.74 -3.88 32.14
C ALA A 205 13.37 -2.62 32.76
N LEU A 206 12.66 -1.50 32.76
CA LEU A 206 13.09 -0.29 33.49
C LEU A 206 12.66 -0.43 34.96
N PRO A 207 13.58 -0.21 35.91
CA PRO A 207 13.33 -0.33 37.35
C PRO A 207 12.33 0.71 37.87
#